data_b5f60cad5d8030c9accfa40a66630b7d
#
_entry.id   b5f60cad5d8030c9accfa40a66630b7d
#
_cell.length_a   1.000
_cell.length_b   1.000
_cell.length_c   1.000
_cell.angle_alpha   90.00
_cell.angle_beta   90.00
_cell.angle_gamma   90.00
#
_symmetry.space_group_name_H-M   'P 1'
#
loop_
_entity.id
_entity.type
_entity.pdbx_description
1 polymer ?
#
loop_
_entity_poly.entity_id
_entity_poly.type
_entity_poly.pdbx_seq_one_letter_code
_entity_poly.pdbx_strand_id
1 'polypeptide(L)'
;IFEEYALLDSTVNGVVQSEAVLTARLEGLGEALAAQVNRIADAGGKVLISTVPDLGLTPFAIAEGAPPGRAAVLSRLTKRFNAKLRIKITNDGRRIGLLLTDELVQAVVRNPGGSGFTNVIAPACDVLVAPVVTACTTAKLVAGAAAPAIYLWANDRQLGPNGHRLLDNLALSRASNNPF
;
A
#
# COMPACT_ATOMS: atom_id res chain seq x y z
N ILE A 1 -8.38 2.98 -2.62
CA ILE A 1 -8.56 3.22 -1.17
C ILE A 1 -8.44 4.70 -0.86
N PHE A 2 -7.43 5.41 -1.35
CA PHE A 2 -7.32 6.87 -1.15
C PHE A 2 -8.54 7.63 -1.67
N GLU A 3 -9.08 7.26 -2.82
CA GLU A 3 -10.29 7.86 -3.39
C GLU A 3 -11.50 7.64 -2.48
N GLU A 4 -11.66 6.45 -1.93
CA GLU A 4 -12.72 6.17 -0.97
C GLU A 4 -12.51 6.95 0.33
N TYR A 5 -11.29 6.99 0.84
CA TYR A 5 -10.94 7.77 2.03
C TYR A 5 -11.25 9.28 1.86
N ALA A 6 -11.04 9.84 0.66
CA ALA A 6 -11.35 11.23 0.37
C ALA A 6 -12.85 11.56 0.51
N LEU A 7 -13.72 10.56 0.47
CA LEU A 7 -15.16 10.72 0.70
C LEU A 7 -15.54 10.73 2.19
N LEU A 8 -14.62 10.38 3.09
CA LEU A 8 -14.92 10.28 4.53
C LEU A 8 -15.57 11.56 5.05
N ASP A 9 -16.68 11.39 5.77
CA ASP A 9 -17.54 12.45 6.33
C ASP A 9 -18.25 13.32 5.30
N SER A 10 -18.11 13.06 3.99
CA SER A 10 -18.90 13.71 2.93
C SER A 10 -20.30 13.11 2.82
N THR A 11 -21.20 13.78 2.10
CA THR A 11 -22.51 13.24 1.77
C THR A 11 -22.61 12.97 0.27
N VAL A 12 -22.84 11.72 -0.11
CA VAL A 12 -23.01 11.29 -1.49
C VAL A 12 -24.42 10.70 -1.66
N ASN A 13 -25.22 11.27 -2.56
CA ASN A 13 -26.61 10.85 -2.79
C ASN A 13 -27.44 10.78 -1.49
N GLY A 14 -27.28 11.76 -0.61
CA GLY A 14 -27.99 11.83 0.66
C GLY A 14 -27.48 10.89 1.76
N VAL A 15 -26.40 10.14 1.53
CA VAL A 15 -25.80 9.21 2.49
C VAL A 15 -24.47 9.76 2.98
N VAL A 16 -24.32 9.90 4.30
CA VAL A 16 -23.04 10.25 4.93
C VAL A 16 -22.06 9.10 4.73
N GLN A 17 -20.90 9.41 4.19
CA GLN A 17 -19.83 8.45 3.94
C GLN A 17 -19.01 8.22 5.23
N SER A 18 -19.62 7.52 6.19
CA SER A 18 -18.97 7.14 7.44
C SER A 18 -17.88 6.09 7.19
N GLU A 19 -16.98 5.91 8.14
CA GLU A 19 -15.97 4.84 8.07
C GLU A 19 -16.61 3.45 7.86
N ALA A 20 -17.78 3.20 8.44
CA ALA A 20 -18.50 1.94 8.25
C ALA A 20 -18.96 1.74 6.79
N VAL A 21 -19.48 2.79 6.15
CA VAL A 21 -19.88 2.76 4.74
C VAL A 21 -18.66 2.51 3.84
N LEU A 22 -17.56 3.22 4.08
CA LEU A 22 -16.33 3.04 3.31
C LEU A 22 -15.73 1.65 3.53
N THR A 23 -15.78 1.13 4.75
CA THR A 23 -15.34 -0.23 5.08
C THR A 23 -16.09 -1.27 4.25
N ALA A 24 -17.42 -1.22 4.25
CA ALA A 24 -18.25 -2.16 3.49
C ALA A 24 -17.93 -2.11 1.98
N ARG A 25 -17.73 -0.90 1.44
CA ARG A 25 -17.36 -0.71 0.04
C ARG A 25 -15.99 -1.29 -0.28
N LEU A 26 -14.98 -1.04 0.55
CA LEU A 26 -13.63 -1.57 0.37
C LEU A 26 -13.57 -3.09 0.55
N GLU A 27 -14.35 -3.65 1.46
CA GLU A 27 -14.51 -5.09 1.56
C GLU A 27 -15.06 -5.69 0.27
N GLY A 28 -16.09 -5.08 -0.33
CA GLY A 28 -16.64 -5.47 -1.63
C GLY A 28 -15.61 -5.39 -2.76
N LEU A 29 -14.79 -4.34 -2.79
CA LEU A 29 -13.71 -4.20 -3.78
C LEU A 29 -12.62 -5.27 -3.59
N GLY A 30 -12.27 -5.63 -2.35
CA GLY A 30 -11.33 -6.72 -2.06
C GLY A 30 -11.86 -8.07 -2.55
N GLU A 31 -13.15 -8.35 -2.35
CA GLU A 31 -13.82 -9.55 -2.89
C GLU A 31 -13.85 -9.55 -4.42
N ALA A 32 -14.17 -8.41 -5.05
CA ALA A 32 -14.21 -8.29 -6.50
C ALA A 32 -12.83 -8.53 -7.13
N LEU A 33 -11.77 -7.99 -6.53
CA LEU A 33 -10.40 -8.25 -6.98
C LEU A 33 -10.05 -9.74 -6.85
N ALA A 34 -10.36 -10.36 -5.72
CA ALA A 34 -10.14 -11.79 -5.50
C ALA A 34 -10.86 -12.65 -6.56
N ALA A 35 -12.09 -12.29 -6.92
CA ALA A 35 -12.84 -12.98 -7.97
C ALA A 35 -12.15 -12.92 -9.33
N GLN A 36 -11.54 -11.78 -9.70
CA GLN A 36 -10.77 -11.66 -10.95
C GLN A 36 -9.49 -12.52 -10.90
N VAL A 37 -8.78 -12.51 -9.78
CA VAL A 37 -7.59 -13.36 -9.55
C VAL A 37 -7.95 -14.84 -9.70
N ASN A 38 -9.02 -15.28 -9.05
CA ASN A 38 -9.49 -16.67 -9.15
C ASN A 38 -9.85 -17.04 -10.59
N ARG A 39 -10.55 -16.17 -11.33
CA ARG A 39 -10.89 -16.40 -12.75
C ARG A 39 -9.66 -16.65 -13.62
N ILE A 40 -8.57 -15.90 -13.41
CA ILE A 40 -7.32 -16.08 -14.15
C ILE A 40 -6.70 -17.44 -13.78
N ALA A 41 -6.68 -17.78 -12.49
CA ALA A 41 -6.15 -19.05 -12.00
C ALA A 41 -6.97 -20.24 -12.51
N ASP A 42 -8.30 -20.15 -12.52
CA ASP A 42 -9.21 -21.18 -13.02
C ASP A 42 -9.02 -21.40 -14.54
N ALA A 43 -8.72 -20.33 -15.29
CA ALA A 43 -8.35 -20.41 -16.70
C ALA A 43 -6.95 -20.98 -16.96
N GLY A 44 -6.21 -21.39 -15.91
CA GLY A 44 -4.88 -21.98 -16.01
C GLY A 44 -3.74 -20.98 -15.90
N GLY A 45 -4.02 -19.70 -15.72
CA GLY A 45 -3.02 -18.65 -15.53
C GLY A 45 -2.34 -18.72 -14.16
N LYS A 46 -1.10 -18.21 -14.08
CA LYS A 46 -0.41 -17.97 -12.81
C LYS A 46 -0.49 -16.50 -12.46
N VAL A 47 -0.77 -16.18 -11.20
CA VAL A 47 -1.00 -14.81 -10.73
C VAL A 47 -0.12 -14.51 -9.54
N LEU A 48 0.65 -13.43 -9.60
CA LEU A 48 1.18 -12.76 -8.41
C LEU A 48 0.26 -11.60 -8.07
N ILE A 49 -0.30 -11.61 -6.87
CA ILE A 49 -1.14 -10.54 -6.36
C ILE A 49 -0.54 -9.98 -5.07
N SER A 50 -0.52 -8.65 -4.96
CA SER A 50 -0.03 -7.95 -3.77
C SER A 50 -1.19 -7.48 -2.91
N THR A 51 -1.05 -7.59 -1.59
CA THR A 51 -1.85 -6.77 -0.68
C THR A 51 -1.46 -5.31 -0.84
N VAL A 52 -2.37 -4.40 -0.55
CA VAL A 52 -2.08 -2.97 -0.48
C VAL A 52 -1.22 -2.70 0.76
N PRO A 53 -0.11 -1.94 0.65
CA PRO A 53 0.66 -1.54 1.83
C PRO A 53 -0.23 -0.80 2.83
N ASP A 54 0.14 -0.81 4.12
CA ASP A 54 -0.61 -0.06 5.13
C ASP A 54 -0.56 1.45 4.83
N LEU A 55 -1.65 1.97 4.26
CA LEU A 55 -1.72 3.35 3.80
C LEU A 55 -1.73 4.38 4.94
N GLY A 56 -2.05 3.96 6.16
CA GLY A 56 -1.92 4.81 7.34
C GLY A 56 -0.47 5.10 7.74
N LEU A 57 0.49 4.36 7.17
CA LEU A 57 1.92 4.59 7.38
C LEU A 57 2.56 5.52 6.32
N THR A 58 1.79 5.97 5.35
CA THR A 58 2.28 6.88 4.30
C THR A 58 2.51 8.29 4.85
N PRO A 59 3.45 9.06 4.28
CA PRO A 59 3.60 10.48 4.62
C PRO A 59 2.30 11.28 4.45
N PHE A 60 1.47 10.94 3.46
CA PHE A 60 0.14 11.52 3.29
C PHE A 60 -0.71 11.34 4.54
N ALA A 61 -0.85 10.12 5.04
CA ALA A 61 -1.66 9.84 6.22
C ALA A 61 -1.12 10.51 7.49
N ILE A 62 0.20 10.60 7.62
CA ILE A 62 0.86 11.27 8.73
C ILE A 62 0.61 12.79 8.67
N ALA A 63 0.65 13.38 7.47
CA ALA A 63 0.39 14.81 7.28
C ALA A 63 -1.07 15.20 7.51
N GLU A 64 -2.03 14.28 7.30
CA GLU A 64 -3.46 14.45 7.63
C GLU A 64 -3.72 14.63 9.14
N GLY A 65 -2.76 14.42 9.93
CA GLY A 65 -2.43 14.50 11.36
C GLY A 65 -3.48 14.94 12.37
N ALA A 66 -4.36 15.88 12.08
CA ALA A 66 -5.39 16.33 13.03
C ALA A 66 -6.76 16.47 12.35
N PRO A 67 -7.81 15.92 12.96
CA PRO A 67 -7.86 15.33 14.31
C PRO A 67 -7.13 14.00 14.38
N PRO A 68 -6.64 13.61 15.59
CA PRO A 68 -6.00 12.31 15.80
C PRO A 68 -6.87 11.18 15.29
N GLY A 69 -6.30 10.29 14.46
CA GLY A 69 -7.03 9.13 13.97
C GLY A 69 -7.16 8.99 12.45
N ARG A 70 -6.88 10.02 11.64
CA ARG A 70 -6.97 9.92 10.17
C ARG A 70 -6.03 8.85 9.60
N ALA A 71 -4.78 8.78 10.04
CA ALA A 71 -3.85 7.72 9.69
C ALA A 71 -4.39 6.34 10.15
N ALA A 72 -4.94 6.26 11.35
CA ALA A 72 -5.55 5.03 11.86
C ALA A 72 -6.79 4.59 11.05
N VAL A 73 -7.60 5.53 10.54
CA VAL A 73 -8.70 5.22 9.62
C VAL A 73 -8.17 4.58 8.34
N LEU A 74 -7.16 5.18 7.70
CA LEU A 74 -6.53 4.62 6.50
C LEU A 74 -5.95 3.23 6.75
N SER A 75 -5.28 2.99 7.88
CA SER A 75 -4.81 1.66 8.27
C SER A 75 -5.97 0.66 8.42
N ARG A 76 -7.08 1.04 9.07
CA ARG A 76 -8.23 0.15 9.21
C ARG A 76 -8.88 -0.17 7.87
N LEU A 77 -9.09 0.83 7.02
CA LEU A 77 -9.65 0.66 5.68
C LEU A 77 -8.77 -0.27 4.83
N THR A 78 -7.46 -0.05 4.82
CA THR A 78 -6.49 -0.92 4.12
C THR A 78 -6.56 -2.35 4.64
N LYS A 79 -6.57 -2.52 5.97
CA LYS A 79 -6.68 -3.84 6.61
C LYS A 79 -7.95 -4.58 6.18
N ARG A 80 -9.09 -3.89 6.09
CA ARG A 80 -10.37 -4.50 5.69
C ARG A 80 -10.36 -4.96 4.24
N PHE A 81 -9.86 -4.12 3.32
CA PHE A 81 -9.66 -4.50 1.92
C PHE A 81 -8.76 -5.74 1.81
N ASN A 82 -7.58 -5.71 2.43
CA ASN A 82 -6.61 -6.80 2.38
C ASN A 82 -7.15 -8.10 3.02
N ALA A 83 -7.91 -8.00 4.10
CA ALA A 83 -8.53 -9.17 4.73
C ALA A 83 -9.51 -9.87 3.78
N LYS A 84 -10.36 -9.12 3.08
CA LYS A 84 -11.29 -9.70 2.11
C LYS A 84 -10.57 -10.29 0.91
N LEU A 85 -9.56 -9.61 0.37
CA LEU A 85 -8.73 -10.16 -0.69
C LEU A 85 -8.12 -11.50 -0.27
N ARG A 86 -7.47 -11.57 0.91
CA ARG A 86 -6.81 -12.79 1.41
C ARG A 86 -7.78 -13.96 1.62
N ILE A 87 -8.97 -13.68 2.15
CA ILE A 87 -9.97 -14.72 2.46
C ILE A 87 -10.62 -15.26 1.19
N LYS A 88 -10.77 -14.42 0.16
CA LYS A 88 -11.54 -14.75 -1.04
C LYS A 88 -10.71 -15.31 -2.20
N ILE A 89 -9.39 -15.14 -2.20
CA ILE A 89 -8.53 -15.81 -3.18
C ILE A 89 -8.49 -17.32 -2.88
N THR A 90 -8.57 -18.13 -3.94
CA THR A 90 -8.41 -19.58 -3.84
C THR A 90 -6.92 -19.91 -3.73
N ASN A 91 -6.43 -19.96 -2.50
CA ASN A 91 -5.02 -20.26 -2.23
C ASN A 91 -4.79 -21.77 -2.22
N ASP A 92 -4.69 -22.37 -3.41
CA ASP A 92 -4.41 -23.81 -3.58
C ASP A 92 -2.89 -24.13 -3.60
N GLY A 93 -2.05 -23.12 -3.44
CA GLY A 93 -0.58 -23.24 -3.45
C GLY A 93 0.01 -23.58 -4.83
N ARG A 94 -0.73 -23.41 -5.93
CA ARG A 94 -0.32 -23.80 -7.27
C ARG A 94 -0.25 -22.66 -8.29
N ARG A 95 -1.21 -21.75 -8.25
CA ARG A 95 -1.39 -20.73 -9.29
C ARG A 95 -1.45 -19.31 -8.80
N ILE A 96 -1.62 -19.08 -7.50
CA ILE A 96 -1.74 -17.75 -6.92
C ILE A 96 -0.64 -17.54 -5.88
N GLY A 97 0.28 -16.63 -6.15
CA GLY A 97 1.28 -16.15 -5.22
C GLY A 97 0.82 -14.85 -4.57
N LEU A 98 0.68 -14.85 -3.25
CA LEU A 98 0.28 -13.67 -2.49
C LEU A 98 1.49 -12.97 -1.88
N LEU A 99 1.68 -11.70 -2.25
CA LEU A 99 2.70 -10.82 -1.69
C LEU A 99 2.09 -10.04 -0.52
N LEU A 100 2.65 -10.21 0.68
CA LEU A 100 2.17 -9.55 1.90
C LEU A 100 2.85 -8.18 2.06
N THR A 101 2.55 -7.26 1.15
CA THR A 101 3.18 -5.93 1.10
C THR A 101 2.82 -5.07 2.31
N ASP A 102 1.62 -5.22 2.85
CA ASP A 102 1.25 -4.57 4.11
C ASP A 102 2.13 -5.02 5.28
N GLU A 103 2.41 -6.31 5.40
CA GLU A 103 3.30 -6.83 6.44
C GLU A 103 4.75 -6.40 6.22
N LEU A 104 5.21 -6.39 4.96
CA LEU A 104 6.54 -5.90 4.60
C LEU A 104 6.72 -4.44 5.04
N VAL A 105 5.80 -3.54 4.66
CA VAL A 105 5.89 -2.12 5.01
C VAL A 105 5.79 -1.91 6.52
N GLN A 106 4.91 -2.62 7.20
CA GLN A 106 4.81 -2.58 8.67
C GLN A 106 6.11 -3.07 9.35
N ALA A 107 6.75 -4.10 8.83
CA ALA A 107 8.01 -4.59 9.36
C ALA A 107 9.14 -3.57 9.18
N VAL A 108 9.22 -2.95 8.00
CA VAL A 108 10.20 -1.88 7.71
C VAL A 108 9.99 -0.69 8.63
N VAL A 109 8.75 -0.24 8.81
CA VAL A 109 8.45 0.92 9.67
C VAL A 109 8.76 0.64 11.14
N ARG A 110 8.58 -0.61 11.60
CA ARG A 110 8.92 -1.01 12.98
C ARG A 110 10.43 -1.12 13.21
N ASN A 111 11.20 -1.53 12.21
CA ASN A 111 12.65 -1.67 12.29
C ASN A 111 13.33 -1.12 11.03
N PRO A 112 13.37 0.21 10.87
CA PRO A 112 13.90 0.84 9.64
C PRO A 112 15.36 0.46 9.38
N GLY A 113 16.22 0.54 10.40
CA GLY A 113 17.66 0.27 10.30
C GLY A 113 17.96 -1.16 9.85
N GLY A 114 17.17 -2.14 10.30
CA GLY A 114 17.30 -3.54 9.86
C GLY A 114 16.99 -3.75 8.39
N SER A 115 16.26 -2.81 7.77
CA SER A 115 15.90 -2.83 6.34
C SER A 115 16.72 -1.82 5.51
N GLY A 116 17.69 -1.12 6.11
CA GLY A 116 18.54 -0.14 5.45
C GLY A 116 17.93 1.24 5.28
N PHE A 117 16.84 1.56 5.99
CA PHE A 117 16.22 2.87 5.98
C PHE A 117 16.59 3.72 7.20
N THR A 118 16.70 5.01 6.99
CA THR A 118 16.85 6.01 8.06
C THR A 118 15.59 6.86 8.20
N ASN A 119 14.75 6.91 7.18
CA ASN A 119 13.50 7.66 7.19
C ASN A 119 12.36 6.83 6.58
N VAL A 120 11.30 6.65 7.36
CA VAL A 120 10.09 5.88 6.99
C VAL A 120 8.81 6.70 7.16
N ILE A 121 8.92 7.99 7.50
CA ILE A 121 7.78 8.87 7.77
C ILE A 121 7.68 10.07 6.84
N ALA A 122 8.78 10.51 6.25
CA ALA A 122 8.82 11.64 5.33
C ALA A 122 9.14 11.18 3.90
N PRO A 123 8.66 11.90 2.87
CA PRO A 123 9.02 11.63 1.49
C PRO A 123 10.46 12.06 1.19
N ALA A 124 11.11 11.36 0.24
CA ALA A 124 12.43 11.74 -0.27
C ALA A 124 12.37 12.98 -1.17
N CYS A 125 11.26 13.18 -1.88
CA CYS A 125 11.03 14.35 -2.70
C CYS A 125 10.24 15.42 -1.95
N ASP A 126 10.61 16.67 -2.19
CA ASP A 126 9.82 17.81 -1.73
C ASP A 126 8.46 17.80 -2.45
N VAL A 127 7.40 17.53 -1.71
CA VAL A 127 6.04 17.42 -2.26
C VAL A 127 5.49 18.75 -2.76
N LEU A 128 6.05 19.88 -2.33
CA LEU A 128 5.66 21.21 -2.80
C LEU A 128 6.16 21.49 -4.23
N VAL A 129 7.30 20.93 -4.61
CA VAL A 129 7.90 21.10 -5.95
C VAL A 129 7.81 19.85 -6.81
N ALA A 130 7.43 18.71 -6.23
CA ALA A 130 7.21 17.43 -6.90
C ALA A 130 5.94 16.75 -6.36
N PRO A 131 4.74 17.33 -6.63
CA PRO A 131 3.48 16.83 -6.07
C PRO A 131 3.08 15.44 -6.58
N VAL A 132 3.67 15.01 -7.68
CA VAL A 132 3.45 13.65 -8.25
C VAL A 132 4.79 12.93 -8.39
N VAL A 133 4.78 11.60 -8.30
CA VAL A 133 6.01 10.79 -8.34
C VAL A 133 6.83 10.99 -9.61
N THR A 134 6.18 11.21 -10.75
CA THR A 134 6.84 11.46 -12.04
C THR A 134 7.60 12.79 -12.07
N ALA A 135 7.27 13.73 -11.19
CA ALA A 135 7.99 14.99 -11.03
C ALA A 135 9.16 14.89 -10.02
N CYS A 136 9.28 13.76 -9.30
CA CYS A 136 10.35 13.50 -8.34
C CYS A 136 11.65 13.16 -9.08
N THR A 137 12.57 14.09 -9.10
CA THR A 137 13.90 13.94 -9.70
C THR A 137 14.98 14.14 -8.63
N THR A 138 16.21 13.76 -8.92
CA THR A 138 17.34 13.96 -8.01
C THR A 138 17.55 15.42 -7.60
N ALA A 139 17.15 16.37 -8.46
CA ALA A 139 17.24 17.82 -8.18
C ALA A 139 16.14 18.31 -7.22
N LYS A 140 15.12 17.49 -6.95
CA LYS A 140 13.96 17.84 -6.11
C LYS A 140 13.92 17.02 -4.80
N LEU A 141 15.02 16.39 -4.46
CA LEU A 141 15.15 15.71 -3.17
C LEU A 141 15.20 16.72 -2.02
N VAL A 142 14.62 16.36 -0.88
CA VAL A 142 14.70 17.17 0.32
C VAL A 142 16.15 17.31 0.78
N ALA A 143 16.47 18.42 1.44
CA ALA A 143 17.80 18.65 1.97
C ALA A 143 18.23 17.50 2.89
N GLY A 144 19.40 16.93 2.65
CA GLY A 144 19.91 15.77 3.38
C GLY A 144 19.49 14.42 2.83
N ALA A 145 18.58 14.36 1.84
CA ALA A 145 18.23 13.12 1.14
C ALA A 145 19.30 12.78 0.08
N ALA A 146 20.57 12.71 0.49
CA ALA A 146 21.69 12.43 -0.42
C ALA A 146 21.57 11.05 -1.10
N ALA A 147 20.77 10.14 -0.53
CA ALA A 147 20.53 8.83 -1.09
C ALA A 147 19.04 8.49 -1.02
N PRO A 148 18.30 8.49 -2.15
CA PRO A 148 16.90 8.02 -2.20
C PRO A 148 16.73 6.61 -1.62
N ALA A 149 17.82 5.86 -1.55
CA ALA A 149 17.87 4.52 -0.98
C ALA A 149 17.57 4.46 0.53
N ILE A 150 17.73 5.54 1.28
CA ILE A 150 17.53 5.56 2.74
C ILE A 150 16.15 6.06 3.16
N TYR A 151 15.32 6.51 2.20
CA TYR A 151 13.92 6.86 2.43
C TYR A 151 13.01 5.74 1.94
N LEU A 152 12.03 5.36 2.75
CA LEU A 152 11.02 4.37 2.35
C LEU A 152 10.10 4.93 1.26
N TRP A 153 9.73 6.20 1.35
CA TRP A 153 8.76 6.87 0.49
C TRP A 153 9.45 7.80 -0.50
N ALA A 154 9.07 7.71 -1.79
CA ALA A 154 9.51 8.66 -2.81
C ALA A 154 8.77 10.00 -2.66
N ASN A 155 7.45 9.94 -2.57
CA ASN A 155 6.57 11.07 -2.32
C ASN A 155 5.61 10.75 -1.15
N ASP A 156 4.49 11.45 -1.06
CA ASP A 156 3.52 11.29 0.03
C ASP A 156 2.79 9.94 0.05
N ARG A 157 2.77 9.19 -1.05
CA ARG A 157 1.97 7.95 -1.21
C ARG A 157 2.70 6.76 -1.79
N GLN A 158 3.86 6.95 -2.40
CA GLN A 158 4.55 5.93 -3.18
C GLN A 158 5.90 5.56 -2.58
N LEU A 159 6.22 4.28 -2.64
CA LEU A 159 7.50 3.76 -2.19
C LEU A 159 8.65 4.35 -3.00
N GLY A 160 9.78 4.55 -2.35
CA GLY A 160 11.05 4.90 -2.96
C GLY A 160 11.73 3.69 -3.62
N PRO A 161 12.85 3.92 -4.32
CA PRO A 161 13.55 2.86 -5.05
C PRO A 161 13.91 1.64 -4.18
N ASN A 162 14.36 1.86 -2.95
CA ASN A 162 14.70 0.77 -2.04
C ASN A 162 13.47 0.04 -1.49
N GLY A 163 12.34 0.75 -1.31
CA GLY A 163 11.06 0.13 -0.99
C GLY A 163 10.59 -0.80 -2.10
N HIS A 164 10.69 -0.36 -3.36
CA HIS A 164 10.41 -1.21 -4.52
C HIS A 164 11.35 -2.40 -4.60
N ARG A 165 12.65 -2.23 -4.35
CA ARG A 165 13.60 -3.35 -4.35
C ARG A 165 13.25 -4.43 -3.30
N LEU A 166 12.75 -4.05 -2.13
CA LEU A 166 12.27 -5.04 -1.15
C LEU A 166 11.02 -5.76 -1.66
N LEU A 167 10.11 -5.05 -2.30
CA LEU A 167 8.92 -5.64 -2.91
C LEU A 167 9.30 -6.59 -4.06
N ASP A 168 10.24 -6.21 -4.91
CA ASP A 168 10.76 -7.05 -6.00
C ASP A 168 11.37 -8.34 -5.47
N ASN A 169 12.17 -8.27 -4.41
CA ASN A 169 12.75 -9.46 -3.76
C ASN A 169 11.65 -10.38 -3.20
N LEU A 170 10.60 -9.83 -2.59
CA LEU A 170 9.46 -10.59 -2.12
C LEU A 170 8.72 -11.26 -3.29
N ALA A 171 8.51 -10.53 -4.38
CA ALA A 171 7.84 -11.03 -5.57
C ALA A 171 8.65 -12.16 -6.23
N LEU A 172 9.96 -11.95 -6.39
CA LEU A 172 10.85 -12.95 -6.96
C LEU A 172 10.89 -14.23 -6.09
N SER A 173 10.98 -14.07 -4.77
CA SER A 173 10.94 -15.20 -3.85
C SER A 173 9.64 -15.99 -3.98
N ARG A 174 8.50 -15.31 -4.12
CA ARG A 174 7.20 -15.98 -4.32
C ARG A 174 7.11 -16.68 -5.68
N ALA A 175 7.59 -16.04 -6.73
CA ALA A 175 7.56 -16.61 -8.08
C ALA A 175 8.48 -17.84 -8.22
N SER A 176 9.62 -17.87 -7.50
CA SER A 176 10.65 -18.88 -7.68
C SER A 176 10.52 -20.08 -6.73
N ASN A 177 10.07 -19.85 -5.50
CA ASN A 177 10.19 -20.86 -4.43
C ASN A 177 8.88 -21.53 -4.08
N ASN A 178 7.75 -20.94 -4.36
CA ASN A 178 6.39 -21.45 -4.16
C ASN A 178 5.42 -20.24 -4.09
N PRO A 179 4.17 -20.37 -4.49
CA PRO A 179 3.42 -21.60 -4.72
C PRO A 179 3.20 -21.95 -6.18
N PHE A 180 4.07 -21.64 -7.05
CA PHE A 180 3.86 -21.97 -8.47
C PHE A 180 4.34 -23.36 -8.85
#